data_d08d14731b8bf256b013214a7a505a61
#
_entry.id   d08d14731b8bf256b013214a7a505a61
#
_cell.length_a   1.000
_cell.length_b   1.000
_cell.length_c   1.000
_cell.angle_alpha   90.00
_cell.angle_beta   90.00
_cell.angle_gamma   90.00
#
_symmetry.space_group_name_H-M   'P 1'
#
loop_
_entity.id
_entity.type
_entity.pdbx_description
1 polymer ?
#
loop_
_entity_poly.entity_id
_entity_poly.type
_entity_poly.pdbx_seq_one_letter_code
_entity_poly.pdbx_strand_id
1 'polypeptide(L)'
;MTAETDPIKLKCYKMLQPTPEQSVSASQVISDYLDPTPMVLNKELCRRIGTKSYVKCEYISPVRSFKARGALNLVPHLKVSGEASRLSTASTGNHGAAMSFACQEYSLPLTVGVPVNADDTKVSLIKNFGARLEFLGNDLDETKEIMLQDTAFKETLFIEDGSSQDIVAGTSTIG
;
A
#
# COMPACT_ATOMS: atom_id res chain seq x y z
N MET A 1 -23.30 -9.95 28.39
CA MET A 1 -23.31 -9.16 27.16
C MET A 1 -22.36 -9.82 26.20
N THR A 2 -22.87 -10.66 25.31
CA THR A 2 -22.11 -11.35 24.28
C THR A 2 -21.90 -10.36 23.12
N ALA A 3 -20.66 -10.04 22.81
CA ALA A 3 -20.32 -9.23 21.66
C ALA A 3 -20.75 -9.98 20.38
N GLU A 4 -21.81 -9.51 19.75
CA GLU A 4 -22.19 -9.94 18.40
C GLU A 4 -21.06 -9.58 17.45
N THR A 5 -20.34 -10.57 16.99
CA THR A 5 -19.33 -10.43 15.94
C THR A 5 -20.06 -10.16 14.62
N ASP A 6 -19.92 -8.94 14.12
CA ASP A 6 -20.48 -8.48 12.85
C ASP A 6 -20.08 -9.44 11.71
N PRO A 7 -21.06 -10.14 11.08
CA PRO A 7 -20.78 -11.12 10.05
C PRO A 7 -20.15 -10.53 8.78
N ILE A 8 -20.21 -9.22 8.59
CA ILE A 8 -19.61 -8.52 7.46
C ILE A 8 -18.07 -8.46 7.59
N LYS A 9 -17.54 -8.25 8.83
CA LYS A 9 -16.10 -8.26 9.08
C LYS A 9 -15.45 -9.63 8.82
N LEU A 10 -16.13 -10.72 9.17
CA LEU A 10 -15.62 -12.08 8.92
C LEU A 10 -15.60 -12.44 7.41
N LYS A 11 -16.52 -11.89 6.63
CA LYS A 11 -16.61 -12.15 5.18
C LYS A 11 -15.49 -11.46 4.40
N CYS A 12 -15.07 -10.25 4.82
CA CYS A 12 -13.91 -9.56 4.25
C CYS A 12 -12.60 -10.32 4.46
N TYR A 13 -12.33 -10.86 5.65
CA TYR A 13 -11.09 -11.58 5.93
C TYR A 13 -10.92 -12.86 5.10
N LYS A 14 -12.00 -13.55 4.76
CA LYS A 14 -11.94 -14.77 3.94
C LYS A 14 -11.71 -14.51 2.45
N MET A 15 -12.04 -13.32 1.96
CA MET A 15 -11.93 -12.98 0.52
C MET A 15 -10.56 -12.41 0.13
N LEU A 16 -9.72 -12.02 1.09
CA LEU A 16 -8.43 -11.38 0.83
C LEU A 16 -7.22 -12.34 0.82
N GLN A 17 -7.44 -13.66 0.87
CA GLN A 17 -6.34 -14.60 0.71
C GLN A 17 -6.04 -14.80 -0.79
N PRO A 18 -4.85 -14.45 -1.27
CA PRO A 18 -4.49 -14.67 -2.66
C PRO A 18 -4.28 -16.17 -2.91
N THR A 19 -4.62 -16.62 -4.10
CA THR A 19 -4.23 -17.97 -4.53
C THR A 19 -2.74 -17.99 -4.92
N PRO A 20 -2.10 -19.17 -4.97
CA PRO A 20 -0.74 -19.29 -5.48
C PRO A 20 -0.57 -18.70 -6.88
N GLU A 21 -1.54 -18.89 -7.77
CA GLU A 21 -1.52 -18.37 -9.14
C GLU A 21 -1.56 -16.85 -9.15
N GLN A 22 -2.36 -16.23 -8.29
CA GLN A 22 -2.39 -14.77 -8.14
C GLN A 22 -1.07 -14.21 -7.63
N SER A 23 -0.41 -14.90 -6.69
CA SER A 23 0.92 -14.51 -6.20
C SER A 23 1.98 -14.63 -7.29
N VAL A 24 1.94 -15.68 -8.11
CA VAL A 24 2.85 -15.87 -9.26
C VAL A 24 2.61 -14.76 -10.30
N SER A 25 1.37 -14.50 -10.67
CA SER A 25 1.02 -13.41 -11.59
C SER A 25 1.49 -12.05 -11.08
N ALA A 26 1.25 -11.76 -9.80
CA ALA A 26 1.74 -10.52 -9.17
C ALA A 26 3.27 -10.42 -9.21
N SER A 27 4.00 -11.53 -8.99
CA SER A 27 5.46 -11.55 -9.07
C SER A 27 5.95 -11.17 -10.47
N GLN A 28 5.28 -11.62 -11.53
CA GLN A 28 5.62 -11.25 -12.92
C GLN A 28 5.45 -9.75 -13.16
N VAL A 29 4.32 -9.17 -12.72
CA VAL A 29 4.08 -7.73 -12.85
C VAL A 29 5.12 -6.91 -12.07
N ILE A 30 5.46 -7.33 -10.85
CA ILE A 30 6.37 -6.61 -9.98
C ILE A 30 7.82 -6.67 -10.46
N SER A 31 8.22 -7.76 -11.13
CA SER A 31 9.60 -7.98 -11.60
C SER A 31 10.08 -6.93 -12.61
N ASP A 32 9.18 -6.24 -13.28
CA ASP A 32 9.53 -5.14 -14.20
C ASP A 32 9.99 -3.87 -13.46
N TYR A 33 9.70 -3.76 -12.16
CA TYR A 33 9.93 -2.55 -11.35
C TYR A 33 10.81 -2.78 -10.12
N LEU A 34 10.85 -3.99 -9.59
CA LEU A 34 11.57 -4.32 -8.37
C LEU A 34 12.39 -5.60 -8.55
N ASP A 35 13.69 -5.49 -8.36
CA ASP A 35 14.55 -6.65 -8.22
C ASP A 35 14.20 -7.47 -6.96
N PRO A 36 14.46 -8.78 -6.96
CA PRO A 36 14.33 -9.59 -5.75
C PRO A 36 15.17 -9.03 -4.61
N THR A 37 14.54 -8.71 -3.51
CA THR A 37 15.23 -8.23 -2.31
C THR A 37 16.00 -9.35 -1.64
N PRO A 38 17.24 -9.12 -1.13
CA PRO A 38 18.02 -10.16 -0.50
C PRO A 38 17.42 -10.61 0.84
N MET A 39 17.66 -11.89 1.16
CA MET A 39 17.39 -12.46 2.48
C MET A 39 18.74 -12.70 3.17
N VAL A 40 19.02 -11.99 4.25
CA VAL A 40 20.31 -11.93 4.92
C VAL A 40 20.23 -12.60 6.30
N LEU A 41 21.17 -13.51 6.62
CA LEU A 41 21.30 -14.08 7.96
C LEU A 41 21.69 -12.95 8.95
N ASN A 42 20.84 -12.68 9.93
CA ASN A 42 21.12 -11.69 10.95
C ASN A 42 21.72 -12.37 12.20
N LYS A 43 23.04 -12.32 12.33
CA LYS A 43 23.79 -12.98 13.41
C LYS A 43 23.38 -12.47 14.80
N GLU A 44 23.12 -11.17 14.96
CA GLU A 44 22.71 -10.60 16.24
C GLU A 44 21.31 -11.09 16.64
N LEU A 45 20.37 -11.15 15.69
CA LEU A 45 19.04 -11.69 15.92
C LEU A 45 19.12 -13.18 16.28
N CYS A 46 19.96 -13.97 15.55
CA CYS A 46 20.20 -15.37 15.88
C CYS A 46 20.68 -15.55 17.32
N ARG A 47 21.61 -14.71 17.76
CA ARG A 47 22.15 -14.75 19.15
C ARG A 47 21.07 -14.43 20.19
N ARG A 48 20.21 -13.44 19.94
CA ARG A 48 19.15 -13.02 20.87
C ARG A 48 18.04 -14.04 21.03
N ILE A 49 17.61 -14.67 19.94
CA ILE A 49 16.45 -15.60 19.96
C ILE A 49 16.84 -17.07 19.91
N GLY A 50 18.14 -17.40 19.85
CA GLY A 50 18.65 -18.76 19.94
C GLY A 50 18.39 -19.64 18.70
N THR A 51 18.01 -19.05 17.55
CA THR A 51 17.75 -19.79 16.31
C THR A 51 18.24 -19.04 15.07
N LYS A 52 18.41 -19.74 13.95
CA LYS A 52 18.78 -19.12 12.67
C LYS A 52 17.66 -18.18 12.22
N SER A 53 17.99 -16.90 12.07
CA SER A 53 17.05 -15.84 11.71
C SER A 53 17.54 -15.04 10.52
N TYR A 54 16.67 -14.91 9.54
CA TYR A 54 16.96 -14.19 8.31
C TYR A 54 16.07 -12.94 8.24
N VAL A 55 16.61 -11.86 7.67
CA VAL A 55 15.89 -10.62 7.41
C VAL A 55 15.72 -10.48 5.92
N LYS A 56 14.47 -10.38 5.45
CA LYS A 56 14.13 -9.99 4.09
C LYS A 56 14.26 -8.46 3.99
N CYS A 57 15.15 -7.98 3.11
CA CYS A 57 15.57 -6.58 3.11
C CYS A 57 14.64 -5.68 2.27
N GLU A 58 13.35 -5.65 2.57
CA GLU A 58 12.37 -4.82 1.83
C GLU A 58 12.64 -3.30 1.93
N TYR A 59 13.45 -2.86 2.88
CA TYR A 59 13.86 -1.46 3.06
C TYR A 59 14.73 -0.91 1.91
N ILE A 60 15.28 -1.79 1.05
CA ILE A 60 16.06 -1.37 -0.13
C ILE A 60 15.17 -0.97 -1.31
N SER A 61 13.87 -1.25 -1.26
CA SER A 61 12.93 -0.84 -2.29
C SER A 61 12.86 0.71 -2.38
N PRO A 62 12.41 1.27 -3.52
CA PRO A 62 12.31 2.73 -3.69
C PRO A 62 11.50 3.42 -2.58
N VAL A 63 10.47 2.75 -2.07
CA VAL A 63 9.61 3.27 -0.99
C VAL A 63 10.05 2.81 0.41
N ARG A 64 11.20 2.12 0.52
CA ARG A 64 11.79 1.61 1.76
C ARG A 64 10.86 0.67 2.56
N SER A 65 9.94 0.02 1.89
CA SER A 65 9.01 -0.94 2.52
C SER A 65 8.45 -1.93 1.50
N PHE A 66 7.92 -3.05 2.00
CA PHE A 66 7.28 -4.09 1.20
C PHE A 66 6.00 -3.61 0.49
N LYS A 67 5.40 -2.50 0.92
CA LYS A 67 4.13 -2.01 0.37
C LYS A 67 4.19 -1.61 -1.11
N ALA A 68 5.39 -1.36 -1.65
CA ALA A 68 5.58 -1.19 -3.08
C ALA A 68 5.00 -2.35 -3.90
N ARG A 69 5.15 -3.59 -3.42
CA ARG A 69 4.68 -4.79 -4.10
C ARG A 69 3.17 -4.80 -4.31
N GLY A 70 2.42 -4.47 -3.26
CA GLY A 70 0.95 -4.40 -3.34
C GLY A 70 0.48 -3.29 -4.28
N ALA A 71 1.09 -2.11 -4.20
CA ALA A 71 0.72 -0.97 -5.04
C ALA A 71 1.05 -1.22 -6.52
N LEU A 72 2.23 -1.78 -6.83
CA LEU A 72 2.64 -2.12 -8.19
C LEU A 72 1.76 -3.20 -8.83
N ASN A 73 1.17 -4.09 -8.05
CA ASN A 73 0.22 -5.06 -8.57
C ASN A 73 -1.19 -4.48 -8.75
N LEU A 74 -1.64 -3.59 -7.87
CA LEU A 74 -2.98 -3.00 -7.95
C LEU A 74 -3.13 -1.99 -9.09
N VAL A 75 -2.19 -1.01 -9.18
CA VAL A 75 -2.36 0.17 -10.05
C VAL A 75 -2.51 -0.18 -11.53
N PRO A 76 -1.74 -1.12 -12.13
CA PRO A 76 -1.93 -1.51 -13.53
C PRO A 76 -3.28 -2.17 -13.79
N HIS A 77 -3.80 -2.97 -12.85
CA HIS A 77 -5.13 -3.58 -13.00
C HIS A 77 -6.22 -2.52 -13.07
N LEU A 78 -6.18 -1.51 -12.19
CA LEU A 78 -7.13 -0.40 -12.22
C LEU A 78 -7.04 0.43 -13.50
N LYS A 79 -5.82 0.63 -14.02
CA LYS A 79 -5.59 1.37 -15.26
C LYS A 79 -6.14 0.62 -16.48
N VAL A 80 -5.86 -0.70 -16.57
CA VAL A 80 -6.27 -1.54 -17.71
C VAL A 80 -7.78 -1.78 -17.71
N SER A 81 -8.39 -2.01 -16.54
CA SER A 81 -9.85 -2.18 -16.43
C SER A 81 -10.63 -0.89 -16.72
N GLY A 82 -9.96 0.27 -16.63
CA GLY A 82 -10.62 1.57 -16.77
C GLY A 82 -11.51 1.93 -15.58
N GLU A 83 -11.39 1.22 -14.45
CA GLU A 83 -12.18 1.47 -13.25
C GLU A 83 -11.95 2.86 -12.66
N ALA A 84 -10.75 3.42 -12.86
CA ALA A 84 -10.45 4.75 -12.40
C ALA A 84 -9.45 5.49 -13.29
N SER A 85 -9.74 6.77 -13.56
CA SER A 85 -8.79 7.70 -14.21
C SER A 85 -7.94 8.46 -13.19
N ARG A 86 -8.32 8.46 -11.92
CA ARG A 86 -7.64 9.13 -10.80
C ARG A 86 -7.84 8.32 -9.53
N LEU A 87 -6.79 8.25 -8.71
CA LEU A 87 -6.85 7.59 -7.41
C LEU A 87 -6.72 8.58 -6.26
N SER A 88 -7.23 8.19 -5.10
CA SER A 88 -7.00 8.90 -3.85
C SER A 88 -6.76 7.91 -2.71
N THR A 89 -6.05 8.35 -1.67
CA THR A 89 -5.84 7.60 -0.43
C THR A 89 -5.52 8.55 0.72
N ALA A 90 -5.74 8.12 1.96
CA ALA A 90 -5.31 8.84 3.15
C ALA A 90 -4.14 8.08 3.80
N SER A 91 -2.95 8.68 3.83
CA SER A 91 -1.77 8.03 4.42
C SER A 91 -0.60 9.00 4.59
N THR A 92 0.03 9.01 5.76
CA THR A 92 1.29 9.73 6.02
C THR A 92 2.54 8.86 5.91
N GLY A 93 2.39 7.57 5.53
CA GLY A 93 3.47 6.59 5.65
C GLY A 93 3.65 5.72 4.40
N ASN A 94 4.04 4.48 4.67
CA ASN A 94 4.46 3.52 3.64
C ASN A 94 3.40 3.22 2.57
N HIS A 95 2.10 3.26 2.93
CA HIS A 95 1.04 3.04 1.95
C HIS A 95 0.97 4.21 0.95
N GLY A 96 0.94 5.46 1.45
CA GLY A 96 0.94 6.64 0.60
C GLY A 96 2.15 6.69 -0.33
N ALA A 97 3.36 6.41 0.20
CA ALA A 97 4.58 6.34 -0.60
C ALA A 97 4.53 5.24 -1.67
N ALA A 98 4.02 4.06 -1.34
CA ALA A 98 3.90 2.94 -2.27
C ALA A 98 2.91 3.24 -3.40
N MET A 99 1.74 3.79 -3.05
CA MET A 99 0.75 4.22 -4.05
C MET A 99 1.30 5.32 -4.94
N SER A 100 2.03 6.30 -4.37
CA SER A 100 2.65 7.39 -5.14
C SER A 100 3.67 6.86 -6.14
N PHE A 101 4.55 5.95 -5.70
CA PHE A 101 5.52 5.29 -6.56
C PHE A 101 4.84 4.52 -7.71
N ALA A 102 3.91 3.62 -7.40
CA ALA A 102 3.22 2.86 -8.43
C ALA A 102 2.43 3.77 -9.40
N CYS A 103 1.75 4.79 -8.89
CA CYS A 103 1.01 5.73 -9.73
C CYS A 103 1.94 6.55 -10.65
N GLN A 104 3.15 6.89 -10.20
CA GLN A 104 4.16 7.51 -11.04
C GLN A 104 4.59 6.58 -12.18
N GLU A 105 4.93 5.31 -11.89
CA GLU A 105 5.36 4.33 -12.88
C GLU A 105 4.29 4.09 -13.95
N TYR A 106 3.03 4.04 -13.55
CA TYR A 106 1.92 3.82 -14.47
C TYR A 106 1.26 5.11 -15.01
N SER A 107 1.79 6.30 -14.68
CA SER A 107 1.25 7.60 -15.11
C SER A 107 -0.24 7.75 -14.77
N LEU A 108 -0.64 7.35 -13.56
CA LEU A 108 -2.00 7.48 -13.06
C LEU A 108 -2.03 8.57 -11.97
N PRO A 109 -2.85 9.63 -12.10
CA PRO A 109 -2.91 10.69 -11.10
C PRO A 109 -3.33 10.18 -9.73
N LEU A 110 -2.61 10.58 -8.68
CA LEU A 110 -2.91 10.25 -7.29
C LEU A 110 -2.99 11.50 -6.42
N THR A 111 -4.02 11.57 -5.59
CA THR A 111 -4.12 12.53 -4.48
C THR A 111 -3.98 11.79 -3.15
N VAL A 112 -3.08 12.25 -2.30
CA VAL A 112 -2.88 11.69 -0.96
C VAL A 112 -3.29 12.72 0.08
N GLY A 113 -4.31 12.40 0.86
CA GLY A 113 -4.72 13.17 2.03
C GLY A 113 -3.80 12.88 3.21
N VAL A 114 -3.40 13.94 3.89
CA VAL A 114 -2.57 13.88 5.10
C VAL A 114 -3.09 14.87 6.14
N PRO A 115 -2.98 14.59 7.45
CA PRO A 115 -3.34 15.56 8.49
C PRO A 115 -2.60 16.89 8.33
N VAL A 116 -3.23 17.98 8.73
CA VAL A 116 -2.65 19.34 8.63
C VAL A 116 -1.34 19.50 9.41
N ASN A 117 -1.10 18.66 10.41
CA ASN A 117 0.09 18.62 11.24
C ASN A 117 1.05 17.47 10.86
N ALA A 118 0.89 16.87 9.67
CA ALA A 118 1.75 15.79 9.22
C ALA A 118 3.21 16.24 9.14
N ASP A 119 4.12 15.39 9.63
CA ASP A 119 5.56 15.62 9.59
C ASP A 119 6.07 15.62 8.14
N ASP A 120 6.75 16.69 7.75
CA ASP A 120 7.30 16.87 6.40
C ASP A 120 8.24 15.70 6.00
N THR A 121 8.99 15.15 6.95
CA THR A 121 9.89 14.02 6.69
C THR A 121 9.09 12.78 6.28
N LYS A 122 7.93 12.53 6.92
CA LYS A 122 7.07 11.40 6.61
C LYS A 122 6.41 11.53 5.25
N VAL A 123 5.98 12.74 4.88
CA VAL A 123 5.29 12.98 3.61
C VAL A 123 6.22 13.28 2.44
N SER A 124 7.51 13.56 2.70
CA SER A 124 8.49 13.86 1.67
C SER A 124 8.60 12.81 0.58
N LEU A 125 8.55 11.53 0.96
CA LEU A 125 8.63 10.43 0.01
C LEU A 125 7.40 10.36 -0.91
N ILE A 126 6.21 10.63 -0.36
CA ILE A 126 4.96 10.73 -1.13
C ILE A 126 5.07 11.84 -2.17
N LYS A 127 5.55 13.01 -1.73
CA LYS A 127 5.75 14.19 -2.58
C LYS A 127 6.79 13.95 -3.67
N ASN A 128 7.89 13.26 -3.35
CA ASN A 128 8.97 12.97 -4.29
C ASN A 128 8.53 12.07 -5.46
N PHE A 129 7.53 11.21 -5.26
CA PHE A 129 6.91 10.40 -6.32
C PHE A 129 5.77 11.12 -7.05
N GLY A 130 5.62 12.44 -6.88
CA GLY A 130 4.74 13.27 -7.70
C GLY A 130 3.26 13.20 -7.34
N ALA A 131 2.86 12.58 -6.23
CA ALA A 131 1.47 12.62 -5.78
C ALA A 131 1.08 14.03 -5.33
N ARG A 132 -0.16 14.42 -5.59
CA ARG A 132 -0.75 15.64 -5.05
C ARG A 132 -1.06 15.42 -3.57
N LEU A 133 -0.52 16.28 -2.70
CA LEU A 133 -0.83 16.28 -1.27
C LEU A 133 -1.99 17.23 -0.98
N GLU A 134 -2.94 16.75 -0.16
CA GLU A 134 -4.01 17.56 0.42
C GLU A 134 -3.92 17.46 1.94
N PHE A 135 -3.78 18.60 2.60
CA PHE A 135 -3.67 18.70 4.06
C PHE A 135 -5.06 18.88 4.65
N LEU A 136 -5.61 17.83 5.28
CA LEU A 136 -7.00 17.72 5.70
C LEU A 136 -7.09 17.11 7.09
N GLY A 137 -8.00 17.64 7.92
CA GLY A 137 -8.23 17.09 9.26
C GLY A 137 -7.05 17.20 10.21
N ASN A 138 -7.22 16.76 11.44
CA ASN A 138 -6.23 16.80 12.51
C ASN A 138 -5.50 15.47 12.70
N ASP A 139 -6.11 14.38 12.25
CA ASP A 139 -5.55 13.03 12.27
C ASP A 139 -5.91 12.26 10.98
N LEU A 140 -5.47 11.02 10.88
CA LEU A 140 -5.65 10.22 9.67
C LEU A 140 -7.10 9.77 9.47
N ASP A 141 -7.83 9.52 10.55
CA ASP A 141 -9.22 9.08 10.48
C ASP A 141 -10.12 10.23 9.99
N GLU A 142 -9.93 11.43 10.54
CA GLU A 142 -10.61 12.64 10.08
C GLU A 142 -10.25 12.98 8.63
N THR A 143 -8.96 12.88 8.25
CA THR A 143 -8.51 13.05 6.87
C THR A 143 -9.26 12.11 5.92
N LYS A 144 -9.37 10.83 6.28
CA LYS A 144 -10.09 9.82 5.49
C LYS A 144 -11.57 10.15 5.36
N GLU A 145 -12.22 10.52 6.46
CA GLU A 145 -13.64 10.89 6.45
C GLU A 145 -13.91 12.08 5.54
N ILE A 146 -13.07 13.12 5.61
CA ILE A 146 -13.18 14.29 4.74
C ILE A 146 -13.03 13.86 3.27
N MET A 147 -12.01 13.07 2.92
CA MET A 147 -11.80 12.62 1.54
C MET A 147 -12.96 11.77 1.00
N LEU A 148 -13.62 10.97 1.84
CA LEU A 148 -14.74 10.14 1.43
C LEU A 148 -16.06 10.92 1.27
N GLN A 149 -16.21 12.05 1.99
CA GLN A 149 -17.43 12.85 1.98
C GLN A 149 -17.36 14.05 1.04
N ASP A 150 -16.19 14.62 0.82
CA ASP A 150 -16.02 15.82 -0.01
C ASP A 150 -16.22 15.52 -1.49
N THR A 151 -17.03 16.37 -2.10
CA THR A 151 -17.32 16.31 -3.55
C THR A 151 -16.09 16.49 -4.42
N ALA A 152 -15.03 17.14 -3.92
CA ALA A 152 -13.77 17.31 -4.63
C ALA A 152 -13.07 15.97 -4.98
N PHE A 153 -13.36 14.89 -4.21
CA PHE A 153 -12.78 13.57 -4.44
C PHE A 153 -13.74 12.57 -5.11
N LYS A 154 -14.98 12.97 -5.44
CA LYS A 154 -15.98 12.06 -6.02
C LYS A 154 -15.56 11.40 -7.35
N GLU A 155 -14.68 12.05 -8.10
CA GLU A 155 -14.16 11.52 -9.36
C GLU A 155 -12.90 10.67 -9.17
N THR A 156 -12.49 10.38 -7.93
CA THR A 156 -11.35 9.53 -7.61
C THR A 156 -11.82 8.20 -7.03
N LEU A 157 -11.11 7.12 -7.35
CA LEU A 157 -11.27 5.87 -6.63
C LEU A 157 -10.40 5.92 -5.37
N PHE A 158 -11.05 5.85 -4.21
CA PHE A 158 -10.34 5.82 -2.93
C PHE A 158 -9.77 4.44 -2.64
N ILE A 159 -8.46 4.37 -2.42
CA ILE A 159 -7.74 3.13 -2.10
C ILE A 159 -7.38 3.12 -0.62
N GLU A 160 -7.93 2.16 0.11
CA GLU A 160 -7.58 1.91 1.50
C GLU A 160 -6.49 0.85 1.61
N ASP A 161 -5.59 1.01 2.58
CA ASP A 161 -4.48 0.07 2.81
C ASP A 161 -5.01 -1.35 3.12
N GLY A 162 -4.55 -2.34 2.38
CA GLY A 162 -4.93 -3.74 2.56
C GLY A 162 -6.38 -4.10 2.16
N SER A 163 -7.13 -3.19 1.55
CA SER A 163 -8.54 -3.41 1.20
C SER A 163 -8.75 -4.20 -0.10
N SER A 164 -7.74 -4.32 -0.94
CA SER A 164 -7.81 -4.97 -2.26
C SER A 164 -7.11 -6.32 -2.27
N GLN A 165 -7.73 -7.31 -2.96
CA GLN A 165 -7.09 -8.61 -3.20
C GLN A 165 -5.79 -8.47 -4.01
N ASP A 166 -5.72 -7.50 -4.92
CA ASP A 166 -4.51 -7.21 -5.70
C ASP A 166 -3.38 -6.69 -4.83
N ILE A 167 -3.68 -5.83 -3.82
CA ILE A 167 -2.69 -5.39 -2.83
C ILE A 167 -2.15 -6.60 -2.05
N VAL A 168 -3.04 -7.50 -1.61
CA VAL A 168 -2.64 -8.67 -0.83
C VAL A 168 -1.86 -9.66 -1.70
N ALA A 169 -2.27 -9.91 -2.94
CA ALA A 169 -1.53 -10.75 -3.90
C ALA A 169 -0.14 -10.19 -4.19
N GLY A 170 0.00 -8.88 -4.45
CA GLY A 170 1.29 -8.24 -4.63
C GLY A 170 2.17 -8.37 -3.39
N THR A 171 1.63 -8.16 -2.21
CA THR A 171 2.34 -8.28 -0.93
C THR A 171 2.78 -9.72 -0.66
N SER A 172 2.03 -10.73 -1.06
CA SER A 172 2.37 -12.15 -0.87
C SER A 172 3.66 -12.58 -1.60
N THR A 173 4.14 -11.77 -2.55
CA THR A 173 5.40 -12.03 -3.29
C THR A 173 6.67 -11.80 -2.47
N ILE A 174 6.56 -11.46 -1.20
CA ILE A 174 7.71 -11.33 -0.28
C ILE A 174 8.39 -12.69 -0.04
N GLY A 175 7.63 -13.78 0.00
CA GLY A 175 8.07 -15.13 0.33
C GLY A 175 8.75 -15.89 -0.79
#